data_db0e2bdab31ceb56b2579f7be7c59c0c
#
_entry.id   db0e2bdab31ceb56b2579f7be7c59c0c
#
_cell.length_a   1.000
_cell.length_b   1.000
_cell.length_c   1.000
_cell.angle_alpha   90.00
_cell.angle_beta   90.00
_cell.angle_gamma   90.00
#
_symmetry.space_group_name_H-M   'P 1'
#
loop_
_entity.id
_entity.type
_entity.pdbx_description
1 polymer ?
#
loop_
_entity_poly.entity_id
_entity_poly.type
_entity_poly.pdbx_seq_one_letter_code
_entity_poly.pdbx_strand_id
1 'polypeptide(L)'
;MKTTNNTILITGGSAGIGFEIAKLLSEKGNNVIITGRNEERLNHAASKLNNVKTIISDVSKAEDVEKLVTQITQEFPQLNMVINNAGQAFVFNITAENANGFEKAEAEMLTNYLSVIRLNEKLLPILKTQQNAAIVNVSSITAYVPSGLATYSASKAALHSYTQSLRFALEKETQIKVFEIIPPLVDTDFSAPIGGKSGISPTLVAEEFLASLENDNFEIRVAQTEDIYRLFLSAPEEAFFAMNQLRIQDVV
;
A
#
# COMPACT_ATOMS: atom_id res chain seq x y z
N MET A 1 4.05 0.10 18.50
CA MET A 1 5.03 -0.89 17.96
C MET A 1 6.44 -0.30 17.99
N LYS A 2 7.53 -1.10 18.12
CA LYS A 2 8.90 -0.58 17.99
C LYS A 2 9.17 -0.19 16.54
N THR A 3 9.82 0.95 16.33
CA THR A 3 10.13 1.51 15.01
C THR A 3 11.60 1.40 14.63
N THR A 4 12.40 0.70 15.45
CA THR A 4 13.85 0.47 15.24
C THR A 4 14.17 -1.01 15.36
N ASN A 5 15.31 -1.43 14.76
CA ASN A 5 15.81 -2.81 14.78
C ASN A 5 14.81 -3.84 14.20
N ASN A 6 14.06 -3.44 13.20
CA ASN A 6 13.19 -4.34 12.44
C ASN A 6 13.86 -4.78 11.13
N THR A 7 13.42 -5.91 10.60
CA THR A 7 13.67 -6.32 9.22
C THR A 7 12.36 -6.22 8.46
N ILE A 8 12.32 -5.38 7.43
CA ILE A 8 11.10 -4.87 6.83
C ILE A 8 11.12 -5.14 5.33
N LEU A 9 10.10 -5.79 4.81
CA LEU A 9 9.86 -5.94 3.37
C LEU A 9 8.84 -4.90 2.91
N ILE A 10 9.19 -4.13 1.86
CA ILE A 10 8.30 -3.12 1.26
C ILE A 10 8.11 -3.44 -0.22
N THR A 11 6.91 -3.80 -0.63
CA THR A 11 6.60 -3.99 -2.05
C THR A 11 6.38 -2.65 -2.74
N GLY A 12 6.90 -2.48 -3.98
CA GLY A 12 6.81 -1.21 -4.68
C GLY A 12 7.63 -0.08 -4.03
N GLY A 13 8.77 -0.42 -3.39
CA GLY A 13 9.59 0.52 -2.63
C GLY A 13 10.53 1.40 -3.47
N SER A 14 10.46 1.35 -4.80
CA SER A 14 11.36 2.13 -5.67
C SER A 14 10.92 3.56 -5.96
N ALA A 15 9.72 3.97 -5.55
CA ALA A 15 9.19 5.31 -5.79
C ALA A 15 8.02 5.64 -4.84
N GLY A 16 7.64 6.92 -4.80
CA GLY A 16 6.45 7.42 -4.13
C GLY A 16 6.39 7.07 -2.64
N ILE A 17 5.22 6.66 -2.18
CA ILE A 17 4.96 6.33 -0.77
C ILE A 17 5.93 5.25 -0.25
N GLY A 18 6.10 4.16 -1.01
CA GLY A 18 6.98 3.05 -0.61
C GLY A 18 8.44 3.47 -0.46
N PHE A 19 8.93 4.37 -1.31
CA PHE A 19 10.28 4.92 -1.22
C PHE A 19 10.46 5.80 0.02
N GLU A 20 9.53 6.71 0.30
CA GLU A 20 9.64 7.60 1.47
C GLU A 20 9.52 6.80 2.79
N ILE A 21 8.65 5.78 2.83
CA ILE A 21 8.60 4.86 3.98
C ILE A 21 9.93 4.10 4.13
N ALA A 22 10.51 3.59 3.03
CA ALA A 22 11.79 2.90 3.05
C ALA A 22 12.92 3.81 3.57
N LYS A 23 12.94 5.06 3.10
CA LYS A 23 13.89 6.08 3.53
C LYS A 23 13.79 6.33 5.03
N LEU A 24 12.61 6.68 5.52
CA LEU A 24 12.38 7.02 6.92
C LEU A 24 12.70 5.84 7.85
N LEU A 25 12.33 4.62 7.48
CA LEU A 25 12.62 3.43 8.27
C LEU A 25 14.11 3.05 8.23
N SER A 26 14.79 3.23 7.09
CA SER A 26 16.23 2.97 6.99
C SER A 26 17.05 3.96 7.82
N GLU A 27 16.66 5.23 7.85
CA GLU A 27 17.28 6.26 8.70
C GLU A 27 17.14 5.98 10.21
N LYS A 28 16.09 5.23 10.60
CA LYS A 28 15.89 4.75 11.98
C LYS A 28 16.67 3.47 12.31
N GLY A 29 17.54 3.00 11.44
CA GLY A 29 18.40 1.84 11.69
C GLY A 29 17.73 0.49 11.48
N ASN A 30 16.65 0.42 10.71
CA ASN A 30 16.04 -0.85 10.31
C ASN A 30 16.75 -1.45 9.08
N ASN A 31 16.70 -2.79 8.95
CA ASN A 31 17.05 -3.49 7.72
C ASN A 31 15.86 -3.46 6.78
N VAL A 32 15.95 -2.72 5.69
CA VAL A 32 14.85 -2.55 4.75
C VAL A 32 15.13 -3.31 3.45
N ILE A 33 14.17 -4.09 3.01
CA ILE A 33 14.17 -4.79 1.72
C ILE A 33 13.08 -4.15 0.87
N ILE A 34 13.45 -3.61 -0.28
CA ILE A 34 12.49 -3.06 -1.23
C ILE A 34 12.35 -3.95 -2.47
N THR A 35 11.12 -4.11 -2.96
CA THR A 35 10.88 -4.85 -4.20
C THR A 35 10.21 -4.00 -5.25
N GLY A 36 10.35 -4.42 -6.50
CA GLY A 36 9.74 -3.82 -7.67
C GLY A 36 10.11 -4.57 -8.94
N ARG A 37 9.45 -4.23 -10.05
CA ARG A 37 9.59 -4.94 -11.34
C ARG A 37 10.79 -4.47 -12.17
N ASN A 38 11.26 -3.28 -11.93
CA ASN A 38 12.33 -2.64 -12.70
C ASN A 38 13.60 -2.56 -11.87
N GLU A 39 14.63 -3.30 -12.29
CA GLU A 39 15.91 -3.41 -11.59
C GLU A 39 16.64 -2.06 -11.50
N GLU A 40 16.66 -1.30 -12.58
CA GLU A 40 17.36 -0.02 -12.64
C GLU A 40 16.74 0.98 -11.65
N ARG A 41 15.39 1.07 -11.61
CA ARG A 41 14.68 1.93 -10.65
C ARG A 41 14.92 1.49 -9.22
N LEU A 42 14.95 0.18 -8.93
CA LEU A 42 15.26 -0.36 -7.61
C LEU A 42 16.68 0.02 -7.16
N ASN A 43 17.67 -0.20 -8.03
CA ASN A 43 19.06 0.10 -7.75
C ASN A 43 19.28 1.62 -7.56
N HIS A 44 18.61 2.44 -8.38
CA HIS A 44 18.64 3.89 -8.21
C HIS A 44 17.98 4.33 -6.89
N ALA A 45 16.88 3.72 -6.48
CA ALA A 45 16.27 4.01 -5.18
C ALA A 45 17.20 3.60 -4.03
N ALA A 46 17.73 2.38 -4.06
CA ALA A 46 18.62 1.87 -3.02
C ALA A 46 19.90 2.70 -2.87
N SER A 47 20.45 3.25 -3.98
CA SER A 47 21.65 4.11 -3.92
C SER A 47 21.47 5.40 -3.12
N LYS A 48 20.21 5.79 -2.84
CA LYS A 48 19.85 6.99 -2.07
C LYS A 48 19.51 6.67 -0.60
N LEU A 49 19.55 5.42 -0.22
CA LEU A 49 19.09 4.93 1.07
C LEU A 49 20.21 4.20 1.82
N ASN A 50 20.15 4.19 3.14
CA ASN A 50 21.10 3.48 3.99
C ASN A 50 20.58 2.07 4.31
N ASN A 51 21.45 1.04 4.26
CA ASN A 51 21.09 -0.34 4.66
C ASN A 51 19.84 -0.91 3.97
N VAL A 52 19.67 -0.63 2.69
CA VAL A 52 18.53 -1.13 1.91
C VAL A 52 18.99 -2.20 0.94
N LYS A 53 18.28 -3.33 0.91
CA LYS A 53 18.44 -4.40 -0.06
C LYS A 53 17.36 -4.33 -1.12
N THR A 54 17.68 -4.80 -2.32
CA THR A 54 16.73 -4.86 -3.44
C THR A 54 16.48 -6.30 -3.85
N ILE A 55 15.23 -6.64 -4.14
CA ILE A 55 14.84 -7.91 -4.76
C ILE A 55 13.88 -7.61 -5.90
N ILE A 56 14.20 -8.08 -7.10
CA ILE A 56 13.31 -7.92 -8.26
C ILE A 56 12.14 -8.88 -8.08
N SER A 57 10.92 -8.35 -8.06
CA SER A 57 9.71 -9.16 -7.93
C SER A 57 8.50 -8.39 -8.45
N ASP A 58 7.69 -9.05 -9.27
CA ASP A 58 6.35 -8.61 -9.64
C ASP A 58 5.32 -9.34 -8.77
N VAL A 59 4.68 -8.61 -7.85
CA VAL A 59 3.71 -9.19 -6.92
C VAL A 59 2.50 -9.83 -7.63
N SER A 60 2.21 -9.43 -8.87
CA SER A 60 1.14 -10.02 -9.68
C SER A 60 1.47 -11.43 -10.18
N LYS A 61 2.76 -11.78 -10.25
CA LYS A 61 3.24 -13.07 -10.74
C LYS A 61 3.49 -14.04 -9.60
N ALA A 62 2.80 -15.18 -9.61
CA ALA A 62 2.94 -16.20 -8.58
C ALA A 62 4.37 -16.70 -8.43
N GLU A 63 5.07 -16.95 -9.54
CA GLU A 63 6.44 -17.42 -9.55
C GLU A 63 7.44 -16.43 -8.94
N ASP A 64 7.25 -15.14 -9.17
CA ASP A 64 8.09 -14.10 -8.59
C ASP A 64 7.89 -14.01 -7.08
N VAL A 65 6.64 -14.16 -6.63
CA VAL A 65 6.32 -14.20 -5.19
C VAL A 65 6.94 -15.44 -4.52
N GLU A 66 6.92 -16.62 -5.17
CA GLU A 66 7.58 -17.82 -4.65
C GLU A 66 9.09 -17.62 -4.49
N LYS A 67 9.75 -17.06 -5.50
CA LYS A 67 11.18 -16.74 -5.44
C LYS A 67 11.48 -15.73 -4.33
N LEU A 68 10.67 -14.66 -4.24
CA LEU A 68 10.80 -13.66 -3.18
C LEU A 68 10.70 -14.29 -1.80
N VAL A 69 9.66 -15.08 -1.55
CA VAL A 69 9.44 -15.74 -0.25
C VAL A 69 10.58 -16.70 0.09
N THR A 70 11.06 -17.47 -0.88
CA THR A 70 12.20 -18.37 -0.70
C THR A 70 13.44 -17.59 -0.29
N GLN A 71 13.77 -16.53 -1.00
CA GLN A 71 14.92 -15.68 -0.70
C GLN A 71 14.79 -15.00 0.67
N ILE A 72 13.60 -14.45 0.99
CA ILE A 72 13.32 -13.85 2.30
C ILE A 72 13.53 -14.86 3.42
N THR A 73 13.02 -16.07 3.27
CA THR A 73 13.13 -17.11 4.31
C THR A 73 14.58 -17.53 4.54
N GLN A 74 15.39 -17.58 3.50
CA GLN A 74 16.81 -17.97 3.58
C GLN A 74 17.72 -16.86 4.09
N GLU A 75 17.57 -15.65 3.57
CA GLU A 75 18.51 -14.54 3.82
C GLU A 75 18.05 -13.62 4.96
N PHE A 76 16.75 -13.55 5.25
CA PHE A 76 16.15 -12.63 6.22
C PHE A 76 15.18 -13.34 7.18
N PRO A 77 15.62 -14.42 7.88
CA PRO A 77 14.75 -15.19 8.77
C PRO A 77 14.17 -14.37 9.94
N GLN A 78 14.72 -13.20 10.22
CA GLN A 78 14.23 -12.25 11.21
C GLN A 78 13.20 -11.25 10.65
N LEU A 79 12.67 -11.45 9.42
CA LEU A 79 11.63 -10.58 8.86
C LEU A 79 10.46 -10.48 9.84
N ASN A 80 10.15 -9.26 10.26
CA ASN A 80 9.08 -9.00 11.22
C ASN A 80 8.07 -7.93 10.77
N MET A 81 8.27 -7.30 9.60
CA MET A 81 7.30 -6.37 9.06
C MET A 81 7.17 -6.55 7.54
N VAL A 82 5.94 -6.59 7.04
CA VAL A 82 5.63 -6.59 5.61
C VAL A 82 4.75 -5.39 5.30
N ILE A 83 5.18 -4.55 4.34
CA ILE A 83 4.43 -3.38 3.86
C ILE A 83 4.00 -3.65 2.41
N ASN A 84 2.73 -3.97 2.23
CA ASN A 84 2.09 -4.17 0.96
C ASN A 84 1.72 -2.81 0.35
N ASN A 85 2.66 -2.21 -0.37
CA ASN A 85 2.51 -0.89 -0.99
C ASN A 85 2.39 -0.96 -2.52
N ALA A 86 2.88 -2.01 -3.16
CA ALA A 86 2.75 -2.15 -4.61
C ALA A 86 1.30 -2.02 -5.05
N GLY A 87 1.06 -1.21 -6.08
CA GLY A 87 -0.28 -0.96 -6.59
C GLY A 87 -0.27 -0.61 -8.08
N GLN A 88 -1.45 -0.72 -8.68
CA GLN A 88 -1.72 -0.38 -10.07
C GLN A 88 -3.07 0.33 -10.17
N ALA A 89 -3.16 1.34 -11.05
CA ALA A 89 -4.39 2.04 -11.38
C ALA A 89 -4.43 2.35 -12.87
N PHE A 90 -5.60 2.22 -13.47
CA PHE A 90 -5.84 2.62 -14.84
C PHE A 90 -6.80 3.81 -14.87
N VAL A 91 -6.44 4.83 -15.68
CA VAL A 91 -7.32 5.94 -15.98
C VAL A 91 -7.99 5.65 -17.32
N PHE A 92 -9.31 5.48 -17.33
CA PHE A 92 -10.07 5.21 -18.53
C PHE A 92 -11.52 5.63 -18.37
N ASN A 93 -12.17 5.93 -19.49
CA ASN A 93 -13.60 6.16 -19.51
C ASN A 93 -14.34 4.82 -19.56
N ILE A 94 -15.10 4.51 -18.51
CA ILE A 94 -15.84 3.24 -18.37
C ILE A 94 -16.96 3.10 -19.42
N THR A 95 -17.42 4.21 -20.00
CA THR A 95 -18.48 4.22 -21.02
C THR A 95 -17.97 4.18 -22.45
N ALA A 96 -16.64 4.20 -22.64
CA ALA A 96 -16.05 4.13 -23.98
C ALA A 96 -16.21 2.72 -24.58
N GLU A 97 -16.47 2.66 -25.90
CA GLU A 97 -16.65 1.38 -26.62
C GLU A 97 -15.47 0.41 -26.44
N ASN A 98 -14.24 0.94 -26.35
CA ASN A 98 -13.00 0.16 -26.16
C ASN A 98 -12.40 0.37 -24.76
N ALA A 99 -13.22 0.45 -23.75
CA ALA A 99 -12.79 0.70 -22.38
C ALA A 99 -11.85 -0.41 -21.85
N ASN A 100 -12.01 -1.67 -22.30
CA ASN A 100 -11.33 -2.85 -21.80
C ASN A 100 -11.33 -2.88 -20.25
N GLY A 101 -12.53 -2.62 -19.70
CA GLY A 101 -12.71 -2.45 -18.26
C GLY A 101 -12.47 -3.73 -17.48
N PHE A 102 -12.80 -4.89 -18.06
CA PHE A 102 -12.59 -6.19 -17.41
C PHE A 102 -11.10 -6.49 -17.23
N GLU A 103 -10.29 -6.36 -18.27
CA GLU A 103 -8.84 -6.62 -18.24
C GLU A 103 -8.11 -5.67 -17.27
N LYS A 104 -8.58 -4.41 -17.20
CA LYS A 104 -8.05 -3.43 -16.25
C LYS A 104 -8.45 -3.78 -14.83
N ALA A 105 -9.70 -4.15 -14.60
CA ALA A 105 -10.17 -4.60 -13.29
C ALA A 105 -9.44 -5.85 -12.82
N GLU A 106 -9.24 -6.83 -13.70
CA GLU A 106 -8.47 -8.06 -13.39
C GLU A 106 -7.04 -7.72 -12.95
N ALA A 107 -6.34 -6.87 -13.70
CA ALA A 107 -4.96 -6.47 -13.38
C ALA A 107 -4.86 -5.69 -12.06
N GLU A 108 -5.81 -4.77 -11.80
CA GLU A 108 -5.88 -4.04 -10.54
C GLU A 108 -6.23 -4.94 -9.36
N MET A 109 -7.22 -5.81 -9.49
CA MET A 109 -7.59 -6.78 -8.45
C MET A 109 -6.43 -7.73 -8.16
N LEU A 110 -5.75 -8.21 -9.19
CA LEU A 110 -4.60 -9.09 -9.03
C LEU A 110 -3.45 -8.39 -8.28
N THR A 111 -3.12 -7.15 -8.66
CA THR A 111 -2.01 -6.41 -8.07
C THR A 111 -2.36 -5.84 -6.68
N ASN A 112 -3.53 -5.19 -6.54
CA ASN A 112 -3.85 -4.41 -5.35
C ASN A 112 -4.45 -5.24 -4.22
N TYR A 113 -5.01 -6.43 -4.52
CA TYR A 113 -5.74 -7.24 -3.56
C TYR A 113 -5.25 -8.69 -3.51
N LEU A 114 -5.34 -9.46 -4.60
CA LEU A 114 -5.01 -10.89 -4.58
C LEU A 114 -3.53 -11.15 -4.32
N SER A 115 -2.64 -10.29 -4.80
CA SER A 115 -1.21 -10.38 -4.54
C SER A 115 -0.89 -10.19 -3.05
N VAL A 116 -1.63 -9.30 -2.37
CA VAL A 116 -1.48 -9.05 -0.93
C VAL A 116 -1.86 -10.29 -0.13
N ILE A 117 -2.97 -10.94 -0.48
CA ILE A 117 -3.38 -12.21 0.16
C ILE A 117 -2.28 -13.27 -0.04
N ARG A 118 -1.82 -13.46 -1.28
CA ARG A 118 -0.78 -14.43 -1.62
C ARG A 118 0.51 -14.21 -0.84
N LEU A 119 0.97 -12.97 -0.76
CA LEU A 119 2.22 -12.65 -0.06
C LEU A 119 2.07 -12.82 1.45
N ASN A 120 0.97 -12.34 2.03
CA ASN A 120 0.69 -12.46 3.45
C ASN A 120 0.60 -13.93 3.87
N GLU A 121 -0.14 -14.77 3.12
CA GLU A 121 -0.26 -16.20 3.40
C GLU A 121 1.10 -16.89 3.47
N LYS A 122 1.99 -16.60 2.52
CA LYS A 122 3.31 -17.21 2.44
C LYS A 122 4.31 -16.70 3.47
N LEU A 123 4.21 -15.45 3.90
CA LEU A 123 5.08 -14.86 4.92
C LEU A 123 4.54 -15.01 6.35
N LEU A 124 3.28 -15.36 6.52
CA LEU A 124 2.68 -15.54 7.84
C LEU A 124 3.43 -16.53 8.73
N PRO A 125 3.94 -17.70 8.25
CA PRO A 125 4.73 -18.60 9.09
C PRO A 125 5.97 -17.94 9.71
N ILE A 126 6.72 -17.14 8.95
CA ILE A 126 7.90 -16.43 9.48
C ILE A 126 7.51 -15.33 10.44
N LEU A 127 6.46 -14.55 10.13
CA LEU A 127 5.96 -13.48 11.00
C LEU A 127 5.47 -14.02 12.34
N LYS A 128 4.84 -15.19 12.38
CA LYS A 128 4.37 -15.83 13.61
C LYS A 128 5.51 -16.19 14.57
N THR A 129 6.74 -16.32 14.09
CA THR A 129 7.90 -16.60 14.95
C THR A 129 8.49 -15.34 15.60
N GLN A 130 8.05 -14.15 15.18
CA GLN A 130 8.62 -12.88 15.62
C GLN A 130 7.79 -12.25 16.75
N GLN A 131 8.47 -11.67 17.74
CA GLN A 131 7.80 -11.04 18.90
C GLN A 131 7.16 -9.66 18.60
N ASN A 132 7.65 -8.98 17.56
CA ASN A 132 7.21 -7.61 17.22
C ASN A 132 6.86 -7.56 15.73
N ALA A 133 5.89 -8.40 15.33
CA ALA A 133 5.54 -8.54 13.92
C ALA A 133 4.38 -7.64 13.50
N ALA A 134 4.43 -7.17 12.24
CA ALA A 134 3.34 -6.41 11.65
C ALA A 134 3.14 -6.70 10.16
N ILE A 135 1.90 -6.56 9.74
CA ILE A 135 1.49 -6.45 8.33
C ILE A 135 0.90 -5.05 8.14
N VAL A 136 1.33 -4.36 7.10
CA VAL A 136 0.87 -3.03 6.74
C VAL A 136 0.34 -3.06 5.32
N ASN A 137 -0.91 -2.68 5.11
CA ASN A 137 -1.51 -2.60 3.78
C ASN A 137 -1.73 -1.12 3.39
N VAL A 138 -1.32 -0.75 2.18
CA VAL A 138 -1.57 0.59 1.65
C VAL A 138 -2.82 0.55 0.77
N SER A 139 -3.93 1.01 1.33
CA SER A 139 -5.20 1.16 0.61
C SER A 139 -5.35 2.56 -0.02
N SER A 140 -6.46 3.21 0.14
CA SER A 140 -6.74 4.55 -0.39
C SER A 140 -8.02 5.11 0.24
N ILE A 141 -8.17 6.43 0.29
CA ILE A 141 -9.43 7.11 0.56
C ILE A 141 -10.58 6.59 -0.33
N THR A 142 -10.24 6.13 -1.55
CA THR A 142 -11.22 5.58 -2.49
C THR A 142 -11.79 4.22 -2.06
N ALA A 143 -11.23 3.61 -1.01
CA ALA A 143 -11.80 2.43 -0.37
C ALA A 143 -13.11 2.76 0.40
N TYR A 144 -13.23 3.98 0.89
CA TYR A 144 -14.44 4.47 1.57
C TYR A 144 -15.41 5.14 0.58
N VAL A 145 -14.88 6.06 -0.22
CA VAL A 145 -15.68 6.85 -1.14
C VAL A 145 -15.11 6.69 -2.55
N PRO A 146 -15.78 5.97 -3.46
CA PRO A 146 -15.26 5.72 -4.79
C PRO A 146 -15.09 7.03 -5.59
N SER A 147 -14.08 7.04 -6.43
CA SER A 147 -13.78 8.14 -7.36
C SER A 147 -13.99 7.72 -8.80
N GLY A 148 -13.76 8.61 -9.76
CA GLY A 148 -13.77 8.29 -11.20
C GLY A 148 -12.84 7.14 -11.64
N LEU A 149 -12.00 6.61 -10.74
CA LEU A 149 -11.21 5.40 -10.94
C LEU A 149 -12.00 4.16 -10.48
N ALA A 150 -13.03 3.78 -11.21
CA ALA A 150 -14.04 2.82 -10.75
C ALA A 150 -13.44 1.46 -10.33
N THR A 151 -12.61 0.85 -11.17
CA THR A 151 -12.02 -0.49 -10.92
C THR A 151 -10.92 -0.45 -9.86
N TYR A 152 -10.14 0.64 -9.83
CA TYR A 152 -9.17 0.88 -8.75
C TYR A 152 -9.87 1.05 -7.40
N SER A 153 -10.91 1.87 -7.31
CA SER A 153 -11.67 2.08 -6.08
C SER A 153 -12.22 0.75 -5.54
N ALA A 154 -12.78 -0.09 -6.43
CA ALA A 154 -13.26 -1.42 -6.07
C ALA A 154 -12.13 -2.32 -5.51
N SER A 155 -10.95 -2.29 -6.13
CA SER A 155 -9.79 -3.07 -5.64
C SER A 155 -9.31 -2.62 -4.26
N LYS A 156 -9.35 -1.30 -4.00
CA LYS A 156 -8.96 -0.75 -2.68
C LYS A 156 -10.03 -0.98 -1.61
N ALA A 157 -11.30 -0.99 -1.97
CA ALA A 157 -12.38 -1.40 -1.07
C ALA A 157 -12.26 -2.88 -0.67
N ALA A 158 -11.92 -3.76 -1.63
CA ALA A 158 -11.65 -5.17 -1.34
C ALA A 158 -10.45 -5.33 -0.39
N LEU A 159 -9.36 -4.58 -0.60
CA LEU A 159 -8.19 -4.60 0.27
C LEU A 159 -8.52 -4.09 1.68
N HIS A 160 -9.32 -3.02 1.81
CA HIS A 160 -9.77 -2.49 3.10
C HIS A 160 -10.56 -3.55 3.88
N SER A 161 -11.57 -4.15 3.26
CA SER A 161 -12.37 -5.22 3.87
C SER A 161 -11.51 -6.41 4.33
N TYR A 162 -10.57 -6.83 3.48
CA TYR A 162 -9.60 -7.89 3.84
C TYR A 162 -8.72 -7.49 5.01
N THR A 163 -8.24 -6.25 5.04
CA THR A 163 -7.35 -5.76 6.11
C THR A 163 -8.04 -5.78 7.46
N GLN A 164 -9.31 -5.37 7.53
CA GLN A 164 -10.11 -5.43 8.76
C GLN A 164 -10.32 -6.89 9.21
N SER A 165 -10.67 -7.78 8.28
CA SER A 165 -10.87 -9.20 8.57
C SER A 165 -9.57 -9.89 9.02
N LEU A 166 -8.45 -9.57 8.36
CA LEU A 166 -7.12 -10.09 8.71
C LEU A 166 -6.71 -9.63 10.12
N ARG A 167 -6.92 -8.34 10.45
CA ARG A 167 -6.66 -7.80 11.79
C ARG A 167 -7.41 -8.58 12.85
N PHE A 168 -8.71 -8.74 12.66
CA PHE A 168 -9.57 -9.47 13.60
C PHE A 168 -9.15 -10.94 13.77
N ALA A 169 -8.78 -11.62 12.68
CA ALA A 169 -8.36 -13.02 12.74
C ALA A 169 -7.00 -13.19 13.46
N LEU A 170 -6.02 -12.33 13.14
CA LEU A 170 -4.67 -12.44 13.70
C LEU A 170 -4.61 -12.01 15.17
N GLU A 171 -5.40 -11.04 15.59
CA GLU A 171 -5.49 -10.59 16.98
C GLU A 171 -5.89 -11.72 17.94
N LYS A 172 -6.72 -12.66 17.48
CA LYS A 172 -7.17 -13.80 18.30
C LYS A 172 -6.11 -14.87 18.50
N GLU A 173 -5.20 -15.04 17.57
CA GLU A 173 -4.32 -16.22 17.52
C GLU A 173 -2.83 -15.86 17.61
N THR A 174 -2.47 -14.58 17.44
CA THR A 174 -1.08 -14.15 17.30
C THR A 174 -0.83 -12.79 17.96
N GLN A 175 0.45 -12.39 17.99
CA GLN A 175 0.85 -11.01 18.37
C GLN A 175 1.10 -10.11 17.15
N ILE A 176 0.73 -10.55 15.94
CA ILE A 176 0.96 -9.81 14.70
C ILE A 176 -0.04 -8.66 14.62
N LYS A 177 0.47 -7.44 14.51
CA LYS A 177 -0.34 -6.23 14.34
C LYS A 177 -0.64 -5.99 12.87
N VAL A 178 -1.85 -5.56 12.55
CA VAL A 178 -2.25 -5.25 11.16
C VAL A 178 -2.64 -3.78 11.06
N PHE A 179 -1.83 -3.02 10.32
CA PHE A 179 -2.03 -1.60 10.05
C PHE A 179 -2.54 -1.39 8.62
N GLU A 180 -3.25 -0.31 8.44
CA GLU A 180 -3.70 0.15 7.13
C GLU A 180 -3.36 1.62 6.95
N ILE A 181 -2.61 1.94 5.88
CA ILE A 181 -2.36 3.32 5.46
C ILE A 181 -3.42 3.66 4.42
N ILE A 182 -4.19 4.72 4.67
CA ILE A 182 -5.32 5.14 3.86
C ILE A 182 -5.06 6.57 3.37
N PRO A 183 -4.23 6.74 2.34
CA PRO A 183 -3.86 8.06 1.85
C PRO A 183 -4.95 8.65 0.94
N PRO A 184 -5.03 9.99 0.86
CA PRO A 184 -5.77 10.70 -0.18
C PRO A 184 -4.97 10.71 -1.49
N LEU A 185 -5.16 11.72 -2.36
CA LEU A 185 -4.28 11.95 -3.50
C LEU A 185 -2.88 12.36 -3.00
N VAL A 186 -1.85 11.67 -3.50
CA VAL A 186 -0.44 11.88 -3.12
C VAL A 186 0.36 12.25 -4.36
N ASP A 187 1.23 13.24 -4.28
CA ASP A 187 2.11 13.66 -5.39
C ASP A 187 3.19 12.62 -5.67
N THR A 188 2.92 11.76 -6.63
CA THR A 188 3.80 10.67 -7.06
C THR A 188 3.66 10.42 -8.56
N ASP A 189 4.63 9.72 -9.17
CA ASP A 189 4.53 9.26 -10.57
C ASP A 189 3.26 8.43 -10.81
N PHE A 190 2.83 7.67 -9.79
CA PHE A 190 1.64 6.82 -9.86
C PHE A 190 0.36 7.64 -10.09
N SER A 191 0.24 8.77 -9.45
CA SER A 191 -0.94 9.65 -9.50
C SER A 191 -0.82 10.76 -10.56
N ALA A 192 0.33 10.88 -11.22
CA ALA A 192 0.54 11.92 -12.23
C ALA A 192 -0.58 12.01 -13.30
N PRO A 193 -1.11 10.86 -13.82
CA PRO A 193 -2.20 10.91 -14.82
C PRO A 193 -3.52 11.48 -14.30
N ILE A 194 -3.69 11.60 -12.99
CA ILE A 194 -4.91 12.09 -12.32
C ILE A 194 -4.68 13.39 -11.56
N GLY A 195 -3.65 14.17 -11.93
CA GLY A 195 -3.35 15.43 -11.29
C GLY A 195 -2.65 15.31 -9.94
N GLY A 196 -1.81 14.30 -9.76
CA GLY A 196 -1.07 13.99 -8.53
C GLY A 196 -0.35 15.17 -7.88
N LYS A 197 0.12 16.13 -8.69
CA LYS A 197 0.81 17.35 -8.20
C LYS A 197 -0.02 18.20 -7.24
N SER A 198 -1.34 18.08 -7.25
CA SER A 198 -2.22 18.75 -6.27
C SER A 198 -2.40 17.96 -4.97
N GLY A 199 -1.84 16.75 -4.90
CA GLY A 199 -1.90 15.89 -3.73
C GLY A 199 -0.90 16.26 -2.65
N ILE A 200 -1.00 15.60 -1.52
CA ILE A 200 -0.04 15.72 -0.43
C ILE A 200 1.32 15.09 -0.79
N SER A 201 2.38 15.47 -0.08
CA SER A 201 3.69 14.85 -0.31
C SER A 201 3.71 13.39 0.18
N PRO A 202 4.43 12.48 -0.50
CA PRO A 202 4.60 11.11 0.00
C PRO A 202 5.41 11.06 1.30
N THR A 203 6.23 12.07 1.59
CA THR A 203 6.94 12.21 2.86
C THR A 203 5.97 12.35 4.03
N LEU A 204 4.90 13.17 3.89
CA LEU A 204 3.88 13.32 4.93
C LEU A 204 3.20 11.96 5.23
N VAL A 205 2.93 11.16 4.19
CA VAL A 205 2.36 9.81 4.38
C VAL A 205 3.28 8.94 5.22
N ALA A 206 4.60 8.98 4.95
CA ALA A 206 5.58 8.20 5.70
C ALA A 206 5.72 8.67 7.16
N GLU A 207 5.66 9.98 7.41
CA GLU A 207 5.72 10.57 8.75
C GLU A 207 4.49 10.19 9.59
N GLU A 208 3.28 10.33 9.05
CA GLU A 208 2.05 9.94 9.74
C GLU A 208 1.98 8.43 9.98
N PHE A 209 2.47 7.62 9.04
CA PHE A 209 2.61 6.18 9.22
C PHE A 209 3.52 5.86 10.41
N LEU A 210 4.70 6.46 10.48
CA LEU A 210 5.65 6.23 11.57
C LEU A 210 5.07 6.61 12.94
N ALA A 211 4.46 7.79 13.04
CA ALA A 211 3.79 8.23 14.26
C ALA A 211 2.66 7.27 14.67
N SER A 212 1.92 6.75 13.70
CA SER A 212 0.85 5.79 13.94
C SER A 212 1.36 4.42 14.41
N LEU A 213 2.50 3.95 13.90
CA LEU A 213 3.16 2.74 14.39
C LEU A 213 3.53 2.86 15.88
N GLU A 214 4.10 3.99 16.29
CA GLU A 214 4.51 4.26 17.67
C GLU A 214 3.33 4.28 18.64
N ASN A 215 2.16 4.75 18.18
CA ASN A 215 0.94 4.91 18.98
C ASN A 215 -0.08 3.77 18.81
N ASP A 216 0.27 2.71 18.05
CA ASP A 216 -0.66 1.60 17.74
C ASP A 216 -1.99 2.07 17.12
N ASN A 217 -1.94 3.10 16.26
CA ASN A 217 -3.08 3.53 15.46
C ASN A 217 -3.18 2.66 14.20
N PHE A 218 -4.12 1.71 14.19
CA PHE A 218 -4.21 0.68 13.16
C PHE A 218 -4.85 1.13 11.84
N GLU A 219 -5.69 2.17 11.85
CA GLU A 219 -6.29 2.77 10.65
C GLU A 219 -5.76 4.19 10.46
N ILE A 220 -4.77 4.32 9.59
CA ILE A 220 -4.02 5.56 9.40
C ILE A 220 -4.67 6.34 8.26
N ARG A 221 -5.67 7.16 8.62
CA ARG A 221 -6.36 8.04 7.69
C ARG A 221 -5.55 9.31 7.52
N VAL A 222 -4.67 9.30 6.52
CA VAL A 222 -3.68 10.36 6.28
C VAL A 222 -4.37 11.68 5.88
N ALA A 223 -3.98 12.77 6.49
CA ALA A 223 -4.44 14.13 6.18
C ALA A 223 -5.98 14.22 6.06
N GLN A 224 -6.51 14.78 4.95
CA GLN A 224 -7.94 14.96 4.72
C GLN A 224 -8.76 13.66 4.60
N THR A 225 -8.13 12.48 4.61
CA THR A 225 -8.88 11.21 4.58
C THR A 225 -9.78 11.06 5.80
N GLU A 226 -9.37 11.54 6.97
CA GLU A 226 -10.21 11.49 8.18
C GLU A 226 -11.49 12.34 8.00
N ASP A 227 -11.38 13.54 7.41
CA ASP A 227 -12.52 14.43 7.21
C ASP A 227 -13.53 13.84 6.22
N ILE A 228 -13.03 13.28 5.12
CA ILE A 228 -13.88 12.58 4.13
C ILE A 228 -14.53 11.34 4.73
N TYR A 229 -13.81 10.58 5.56
CA TYR A 229 -14.37 9.42 6.24
C TYR A 229 -15.50 9.83 7.21
N ARG A 230 -15.34 10.88 7.99
CA ARG A 230 -16.40 11.41 8.86
C ARG A 230 -17.60 11.90 8.07
N LEU A 231 -17.36 12.59 6.97
CA LEU A 231 -18.42 13.02 6.07
C LEU A 231 -19.16 11.81 5.47
N PHE A 232 -18.44 10.78 5.07
CA PHE A 232 -19.03 9.54 4.56
C PHE A 232 -19.93 8.85 5.58
N LEU A 233 -19.56 8.84 6.85
CA LEU A 233 -20.40 8.25 7.91
C LEU A 233 -21.64 9.05 8.21
N SER A 234 -21.62 10.38 8.05
CA SER A 234 -22.76 11.27 8.37
C SER A 234 -23.62 11.59 7.15
N ALA A 235 -23.02 11.73 5.96
CA ALA A 235 -23.65 12.14 4.72
C ALA A 235 -22.98 11.48 3.50
N PRO A 236 -23.23 10.18 3.22
CA PRO A 236 -22.53 9.42 2.18
C PRO A 236 -22.62 10.05 0.78
N GLU A 237 -23.77 10.62 0.42
CA GLU A 237 -23.98 11.27 -0.88
C GLU A 237 -23.12 12.56 -1.00
N GLU A 238 -23.02 13.34 0.07
CA GLU A 238 -22.17 14.54 0.09
C GLU A 238 -20.70 14.17 -0.01
N ALA A 239 -20.26 13.12 0.67
CA ALA A 239 -18.90 12.61 0.57
C ALA A 239 -18.56 12.16 -0.85
N PHE A 240 -19.48 11.43 -1.50
CA PHE A 240 -19.33 11.02 -2.89
C PHE A 240 -19.23 12.23 -3.83
N PHE A 241 -20.06 13.23 -3.61
CA PHE A 241 -20.03 14.47 -4.41
C PHE A 241 -18.73 15.25 -4.18
N ALA A 242 -18.30 15.42 -2.94
CA ALA A 242 -17.02 16.09 -2.60
C ALA A 242 -15.81 15.41 -3.26
N MET A 243 -15.77 14.07 -3.27
CA MET A 243 -14.70 13.29 -3.90
C MET A 243 -14.66 13.41 -5.42
N ASN A 244 -15.77 13.74 -6.08
CA ASN A 244 -15.90 13.67 -7.53
C ASN A 244 -16.11 15.04 -8.22
N GLN A 245 -16.37 16.12 -7.47
CA GLN A 245 -16.69 17.44 -8.02
C GLN A 245 -15.64 18.00 -8.98
N LEU A 246 -14.34 17.87 -8.63
CA LEU A 246 -13.25 18.39 -9.48
C LEU A 246 -12.99 17.56 -10.74
N ARG A 247 -13.58 16.36 -10.82
CA ARG A 247 -13.34 15.40 -11.92
C ARG A 247 -14.50 15.29 -12.92
N ILE A 248 -15.70 15.72 -12.53
CA ILE A 248 -16.85 15.79 -13.47
C ILE A 248 -16.64 16.90 -14.50
N GLN A 249 -15.88 17.94 -14.18
CA GLN A 249 -15.60 19.07 -15.08
C GLN A 249 -14.48 18.78 -16.10
N ASP A 250 -13.60 17.81 -15.84
CA ASP A 250 -12.45 17.47 -16.68
C ASP A 250 -12.73 16.33 -17.68
N VAL A 251 -13.93 15.76 -17.69
CA VAL A 251 -14.32 14.58 -18.50
C VAL A 251 -15.37 14.93 -19.58
N VAL A 252 -15.67 16.21 -19.80
CA VAL A 252 -16.56 16.69 -20.87
C VAL A 252 -15.78 17.30 -22.02
#